data_1f8f91fab183128befbd3a93a84be7e6
#
_entry.id   1f8f91fab183128befbd3a93a84be7e6
#
_cell.length_a   1.000
_cell.length_b   1.000
_cell.length_c   1.000
_cell.angle_alpha   90.00
_cell.angle_beta   90.00
_cell.angle_gamma   90.00
#
_symmetry.space_group_name_H-M   'P 1'
#
loop_
_entity.id
_entity.type
_entity.pdbx_description
1 polymer ?
#
loop_
_entity_poly.entity_id
_entity_poly.type
_entity_poly.pdbx_seq_one_letter_code
_entity_poly.pdbx_strand_id
1 'polypeptide(L)'
;GLTLEVYNEQVADLNAAIKAGQEAIDAATALEKRNDNHNDKLTSVGEESYDAYVDTDGFAELEKVVLEIEGKISGEGIFASMEEIDGYNVKLDKAYTKMMSGNYDYASASKEDKLDVTGLIINPSFQKRTYDATTAEWKDASSADGWTTTGGTATGGLNYEIFNDSCEIHQKLYNMPAGYYRLVYNGFYRGGDITPAALTRRDSTEEVLNAEVYLEGKESKWNNKLASIFDNVQEYKYTSGDKVLPDSLFTNEYKDLLYHCIVNDVAGAKAAFEDGKYEGNFSFRVEEGEEPVLGVRKIGKITNDWACFDNFRLYYYGDGDANMPDDFVS
;
A
#
# COMPACT_ATOMS: atom_id res chain seq x y z
N GLY A 1 -8.92 30.90 -42.89
CA GLY A 1 -7.89 31.18 -41.86
C GLY A 1 -8.24 30.49 -40.57
N LEU A 2 -7.25 30.02 -39.79
CA LEU A 2 -7.47 29.48 -38.47
C LEU A 2 -8.05 30.60 -37.58
N THR A 3 -9.17 30.31 -36.94
CA THR A 3 -9.71 31.20 -35.91
C THR A 3 -8.92 31.01 -34.63
N LEU A 4 -8.92 31.99 -33.72
CA LEU A 4 -8.25 31.86 -32.41
C LEU A 4 -8.78 30.66 -31.63
N GLU A 5 -10.03 30.33 -31.76
CA GLU A 5 -10.69 29.16 -31.13
C GLU A 5 -10.06 27.85 -31.62
N VAL A 6 -9.95 27.65 -32.94
CA VAL A 6 -9.32 26.46 -33.55
C VAL A 6 -7.84 26.37 -33.14
N TYR A 7 -7.13 27.50 -33.05
CA TYR A 7 -5.75 27.52 -32.58
C TYR A 7 -5.65 27.05 -31.10
N ASN A 8 -6.53 27.55 -30.25
CA ASN A 8 -6.54 27.15 -28.83
C ASN A 8 -6.89 25.67 -28.65
N GLU A 9 -7.84 25.13 -29.44
CA GLU A 9 -8.15 23.70 -29.44
C GLU A 9 -6.92 22.86 -29.83
N GLN A 10 -6.24 23.24 -30.92
CA GLN A 10 -5.05 22.52 -31.36
C GLN A 10 -3.91 22.56 -30.33
N VAL A 11 -3.74 23.69 -29.62
CA VAL A 11 -2.77 23.80 -28.52
C VAL A 11 -3.17 22.91 -27.35
N ALA A 12 -4.45 22.84 -27.01
CA ALA A 12 -4.94 21.97 -25.94
C ALA A 12 -4.74 20.49 -26.29
N ASP A 13 -5.04 20.09 -27.52
CA ASP A 13 -4.83 18.73 -28.01
C ASP A 13 -3.35 18.33 -28.00
N LEU A 14 -2.47 19.23 -28.45
CA LEU A 14 -1.03 18.99 -28.41
C LEU A 14 -0.52 18.84 -26.97
N ASN A 15 -0.97 19.71 -26.06
CA ASN A 15 -0.59 19.61 -24.66
C ASN A 15 -1.09 18.30 -24.01
N ALA A 16 -2.29 17.86 -24.34
CA ALA A 16 -2.82 16.57 -23.90
C ALA A 16 -1.99 15.40 -24.44
N ALA A 17 -1.60 15.44 -25.72
CA ALA A 17 -0.75 14.42 -26.32
C ALA A 17 0.66 14.37 -25.69
N ILE A 18 1.26 15.53 -25.41
CA ILE A 18 2.55 15.64 -24.72
C ILE A 18 2.45 15.03 -23.30
N LYS A 19 1.39 15.36 -22.57
CA LYS A 19 1.15 14.82 -21.24
C LYS A 19 1.00 13.29 -21.27
N ALA A 20 0.18 12.77 -22.16
CA ALA A 20 -0.01 11.32 -22.33
C ALA A 20 1.31 10.61 -22.72
N GLY A 21 2.12 11.24 -23.57
CA GLY A 21 3.45 10.73 -23.92
C GLY A 21 4.39 10.68 -22.71
N GLN A 22 4.39 11.70 -21.86
CA GLN A 22 5.18 11.71 -20.64
C GLN A 22 4.72 10.64 -19.64
N GLU A 23 3.42 10.49 -19.45
CA GLU A 23 2.83 9.45 -18.60
C GLU A 23 3.24 8.04 -19.08
N ALA A 24 3.27 7.80 -20.38
CA ALA A 24 3.72 6.53 -20.95
C ALA A 24 5.22 6.27 -20.72
N ILE A 25 6.06 7.31 -20.85
CA ILE A 25 7.49 7.21 -20.57
C ILE A 25 7.73 6.92 -19.09
N ASP A 26 7.02 7.60 -18.20
CA ASP A 26 7.15 7.41 -16.76
C ASP A 26 6.71 6.00 -16.35
N ALA A 27 5.61 5.50 -16.93
CA ALA A 27 5.11 4.15 -16.69
C ALA A 27 6.09 3.07 -17.21
N ALA A 28 6.65 3.24 -18.40
CA ALA A 28 7.66 2.34 -18.96
C ALA A 28 8.92 2.31 -18.08
N THR A 29 9.38 3.47 -17.64
CA THR A 29 10.53 3.59 -16.73
C THR A 29 10.27 2.93 -15.37
N ALA A 30 9.06 3.04 -14.86
CA ALA A 30 8.67 2.37 -13.63
C ALA A 30 8.65 0.84 -13.78
N LEU A 31 8.12 0.33 -14.90
CA LEU A 31 8.15 -1.09 -15.22
C LEU A 31 9.59 -1.62 -15.36
N GLU A 32 10.46 -0.90 -16.06
CA GLU A 32 11.88 -1.24 -16.18
C GLU A 32 12.53 -1.40 -14.80
N LYS A 33 12.38 -0.41 -13.93
CA LYS A 33 12.94 -0.46 -12.57
C LYS A 33 12.39 -1.62 -11.74
N ARG A 34 11.11 -1.94 -11.87
CA ARG A 34 10.51 -3.11 -11.21
C ARG A 34 11.14 -4.41 -11.73
N ASN A 35 11.29 -4.50 -13.05
CA ASN A 35 11.90 -5.66 -13.71
C ASN A 35 13.35 -5.86 -13.25
N ASP A 36 14.16 -4.79 -13.25
CA ASP A 36 15.54 -4.81 -12.80
C ASP A 36 15.65 -5.28 -11.34
N ASN A 37 14.78 -4.79 -10.46
CA ASN A 37 14.78 -5.21 -9.06
C ASN A 37 14.44 -6.70 -8.89
N HIS A 38 13.52 -7.25 -9.69
CA HIS A 38 13.26 -8.69 -9.70
C HIS A 38 14.42 -9.47 -10.27
N ASN A 39 15.03 -9.00 -11.37
CA ASN A 39 16.20 -9.63 -11.98
C ASN A 39 17.40 -9.68 -11.01
N ASP A 40 17.67 -8.58 -10.30
CA ASP A 40 18.70 -8.53 -9.27
C ASP A 40 18.48 -9.61 -8.20
N LYS A 41 17.25 -9.79 -7.74
CA LYS A 41 16.91 -10.78 -6.72
C LYS A 41 16.90 -12.24 -7.24
N LEU A 42 16.58 -12.44 -8.52
CA LEU A 42 16.67 -13.74 -9.17
C LEU A 42 18.13 -14.21 -9.35
N THR A 43 19.07 -13.27 -9.51
CA THR A 43 20.47 -13.54 -9.79
C THR A 43 21.39 -13.38 -8.57
N SER A 44 20.92 -12.79 -7.49
CA SER A 44 21.65 -12.63 -6.24
C SER A 44 21.66 -13.89 -5.38
N VAL A 45 22.51 -13.93 -4.37
CA VAL A 45 22.63 -15.02 -3.42
C VAL A 45 22.50 -14.48 -2.00
N GLY A 46 21.84 -15.21 -1.11
CA GLY A 46 21.67 -14.85 0.29
C GLY A 46 20.32 -14.20 0.62
N GLU A 47 20.26 -13.42 1.67
CA GLU A 47 19.00 -12.84 2.19
C GLU A 47 18.27 -11.93 1.20
N GLU A 48 18.99 -11.36 0.25
CA GLU A 48 18.45 -10.44 -0.75
C GLU A 48 17.98 -11.14 -2.04
N SER A 49 18.07 -12.46 -2.08
CA SER A 49 17.73 -13.27 -3.25
C SER A 49 16.38 -13.96 -3.10
N TYR A 50 15.92 -14.55 -4.21
CA TYR A 50 14.77 -15.44 -4.22
C TYR A 50 15.14 -16.91 -4.08
N ASP A 51 16.34 -17.25 -3.54
CA ASP A 51 16.85 -18.62 -3.42
C ASP A 51 15.89 -19.57 -2.69
N ALA A 52 15.14 -19.09 -1.71
CA ALA A 52 14.16 -19.89 -0.98
C ALA A 52 12.99 -20.38 -1.86
N TYR A 53 12.84 -19.83 -3.04
CA TYR A 53 11.72 -20.11 -3.97
C TYR A 53 12.16 -20.80 -5.26
N VAL A 54 13.45 -21.11 -5.42
CA VAL A 54 14.04 -21.60 -6.69
C VAL A 54 13.36 -22.86 -7.21
N ASP A 55 12.86 -23.71 -6.33
CA ASP A 55 12.17 -24.95 -6.68
C ASP A 55 10.66 -24.78 -6.94
N THR A 56 10.15 -23.54 -6.87
CA THR A 56 8.73 -23.27 -7.14
C THR A 56 8.46 -23.01 -8.62
N ASP A 57 7.29 -23.42 -9.09
CA ASP A 57 6.85 -23.10 -10.46
C ASP A 57 6.77 -21.58 -10.69
N GLY A 58 6.48 -20.82 -9.65
CA GLY A 58 6.39 -19.35 -9.68
C GLY A 58 7.75 -18.69 -9.91
N PHE A 59 8.85 -19.27 -9.42
CA PHE A 59 10.19 -18.77 -9.69
C PHE A 59 10.53 -18.83 -11.19
N ALA A 60 10.34 -19.98 -11.82
CA ALA A 60 10.59 -20.13 -13.25
C ALA A 60 9.67 -19.24 -14.11
N GLU A 61 8.44 -19.02 -13.66
CA GLU A 61 7.51 -18.11 -14.34
C GLU A 61 7.95 -16.65 -14.20
N LEU A 62 8.39 -16.23 -13.01
CA LEU A 62 8.91 -14.87 -12.79
C LEU A 62 10.18 -14.63 -13.63
N GLU A 63 11.12 -15.55 -13.63
CA GLU A 63 12.33 -15.47 -14.47
C GLU A 63 11.97 -15.28 -15.94
N LYS A 64 11.01 -16.05 -16.45
CA LYS A 64 10.54 -15.94 -17.84
C LYS A 64 9.94 -14.55 -18.12
N VAL A 65 9.13 -14.03 -17.23
CA VAL A 65 8.49 -12.70 -17.41
C VAL A 65 9.54 -11.59 -17.36
N VAL A 66 10.50 -11.67 -16.44
CA VAL A 66 11.62 -10.71 -16.34
C VAL A 66 12.40 -10.68 -17.65
N LEU A 67 12.77 -11.85 -18.20
CA LEU A 67 13.50 -11.95 -19.47
C LEU A 67 12.66 -11.45 -20.68
N GLU A 68 11.34 -11.66 -20.66
CA GLU A 68 10.44 -11.13 -21.71
C GLU A 68 10.44 -9.61 -21.72
N ILE A 69 10.35 -8.99 -20.55
CA ILE A 69 10.38 -7.53 -20.40
C ILE A 69 11.76 -6.97 -20.78
N GLU A 70 12.84 -7.56 -20.32
CA GLU A 70 14.21 -7.18 -20.68
C GLU A 70 14.45 -7.25 -22.19
N GLY A 71 13.99 -8.33 -22.84
CA GLY A 71 14.04 -8.47 -24.27
C GLY A 71 13.25 -7.41 -25.03
N LYS A 72 12.09 -6.99 -24.49
CA LYS A 72 11.28 -5.91 -25.07
C LYS A 72 12.02 -4.57 -24.98
N ILE A 73 12.56 -4.23 -23.81
CA ILE A 73 13.27 -2.98 -23.56
C ILE A 73 14.55 -2.90 -24.42
N SER A 74 15.36 -3.97 -24.45
CA SER A 74 16.62 -3.98 -25.17
C SER A 74 16.49 -4.10 -26.69
N GLY A 75 15.38 -4.70 -27.18
CA GLY A 75 15.16 -4.93 -28.60
C GLY A 75 14.49 -3.75 -29.31
N GLU A 76 13.31 -3.42 -28.94
CA GLU A 76 12.50 -2.35 -29.56
C GLU A 76 12.58 -1.01 -28.83
N GLY A 77 12.87 -1.05 -27.52
CA GLY A 77 12.98 0.13 -26.66
C GLY A 77 11.66 0.88 -26.41
N ILE A 78 10.55 0.39 -26.98
CA ILE A 78 9.26 1.10 -26.97
C ILE A 78 8.14 0.09 -26.69
N PHE A 79 7.29 0.41 -25.72
CA PHE A 79 6.00 -0.24 -25.56
C PHE A 79 4.96 0.41 -26.49
N ALA A 80 4.11 -0.41 -27.10
CA ALA A 80 3.16 0.07 -28.07
C ALA A 80 2.02 0.91 -27.48
N SER A 81 1.71 0.69 -26.20
CA SER A 81 0.61 1.37 -25.50
C SER A 81 0.75 1.24 -23.98
N MET A 82 0.00 2.08 -23.24
CA MET A 82 -0.18 1.91 -21.80
C MET A 82 -0.76 0.54 -21.43
N GLU A 83 -1.70 0.03 -22.23
CA GLU A 83 -2.30 -1.30 -22.03
C GLU A 83 -1.23 -2.42 -22.06
N GLU A 84 -0.23 -2.31 -22.93
CA GLU A 84 0.88 -3.26 -22.98
C GLU A 84 1.73 -3.17 -21.70
N ILE A 85 2.03 -1.96 -21.22
CA ILE A 85 2.77 -1.73 -19.97
C ILE A 85 2.00 -2.31 -18.78
N ASP A 86 0.69 -2.02 -18.70
CA ASP A 86 -0.18 -2.54 -17.66
C ASP A 86 -0.25 -4.08 -17.72
N GLY A 87 -0.30 -4.65 -18.93
CA GLY A 87 -0.25 -6.09 -19.14
C GLY A 87 1.03 -6.74 -18.60
N TYR A 88 2.18 -6.11 -18.76
CA TYR A 88 3.43 -6.60 -18.19
C TYR A 88 3.49 -6.43 -16.66
N ASN A 89 2.96 -5.32 -16.12
CA ASN A 89 2.83 -5.18 -14.67
C ASN A 89 1.98 -6.31 -14.07
N VAL A 90 0.84 -6.63 -14.68
CA VAL A 90 -0.02 -7.76 -14.24
C VAL A 90 0.71 -9.09 -14.34
N LYS A 91 1.48 -9.35 -15.40
CA LYS A 91 2.29 -10.57 -15.53
C LYS A 91 3.33 -10.68 -14.40
N LEU A 92 4.04 -9.59 -14.11
CA LEU A 92 5.02 -9.55 -13.01
C LEU A 92 4.35 -9.85 -11.67
N ASP A 93 3.24 -9.18 -11.38
CA ASP A 93 2.50 -9.33 -10.13
C ASP A 93 2.01 -10.77 -9.93
N LYS A 94 1.44 -11.36 -10.98
CA LYS A 94 0.98 -12.77 -10.95
C LYS A 94 2.13 -13.75 -10.77
N ALA A 95 3.23 -13.56 -11.48
CA ALA A 95 4.37 -14.44 -11.37
C ALA A 95 5.05 -14.31 -10.00
N TYR A 96 5.22 -13.08 -9.50
CA TYR A 96 5.78 -12.82 -8.18
C TYR A 96 4.93 -13.43 -7.06
N THR A 97 3.62 -13.17 -7.03
CA THR A 97 2.74 -13.70 -5.98
C THR A 97 2.61 -15.23 -6.08
N LYS A 98 2.69 -15.80 -7.28
CA LYS A 98 2.76 -17.26 -7.48
C LYS A 98 4.05 -17.84 -6.90
N MET A 99 5.19 -17.18 -7.11
CA MET A 99 6.45 -17.58 -6.50
C MET A 99 6.37 -17.51 -4.96
N MET A 100 5.91 -16.40 -4.42
CA MET A 100 5.78 -16.20 -2.97
C MET A 100 4.86 -17.24 -2.33
N SER A 101 3.79 -17.64 -3.02
CA SER A 101 2.83 -18.64 -2.53
C SER A 101 3.28 -20.10 -2.74
N GLY A 102 4.35 -20.33 -3.49
CA GLY A 102 4.82 -21.67 -3.84
C GLY A 102 5.24 -22.53 -2.65
N ASN A 103 5.62 -21.89 -1.54
CA ASN A 103 6.02 -22.56 -0.30
C ASN A 103 4.90 -22.60 0.77
N TYR A 104 3.70 -22.10 0.46
CA TYR A 104 2.60 -22.11 1.43
C TYR A 104 1.91 -23.48 1.49
N ASP A 105 1.84 -24.05 2.68
CA ASP A 105 1.03 -25.26 2.94
C ASP A 105 -0.41 -24.85 3.30
N TYR A 106 -1.18 -24.52 2.28
CA TYR A 106 -2.60 -24.14 2.45
C TYR A 106 -3.44 -25.22 3.11
N ALA A 107 -3.05 -26.51 3.00
CA ALA A 107 -3.78 -27.61 3.60
C ALA A 107 -3.61 -27.66 5.12
N SER A 108 -2.57 -27.08 5.67
CA SER A 108 -2.36 -27.01 7.13
C SER A 108 -3.19 -25.92 7.80
N ALA A 109 -3.72 -24.94 7.02
CA ALA A 109 -4.42 -23.81 7.58
C ALA A 109 -5.75 -24.21 8.24
N SER A 110 -6.00 -23.67 9.41
CA SER A 110 -7.24 -23.85 10.15
C SER A 110 -7.61 -22.58 10.94
N LYS A 111 -8.76 -22.59 11.57
CA LYS A 111 -9.20 -21.51 12.46
C LYS A 111 -8.23 -21.30 13.64
N GLU A 112 -7.70 -22.38 14.19
CA GLU A 112 -6.78 -22.39 15.32
C GLU A 112 -5.33 -22.10 14.88
N ASP A 113 -4.95 -22.53 13.67
CA ASP A 113 -3.60 -22.38 13.12
C ASP A 113 -3.65 -21.72 11.74
N LYS A 114 -3.77 -20.41 11.76
CA LYS A 114 -3.84 -19.60 10.54
C LYS A 114 -2.49 -19.53 9.84
N LEU A 115 -2.50 -19.68 8.53
CA LEU A 115 -1.30 -19.54 7.70
C LEU A 115 -1.04 -18.06 7.37
N ASP A 116 0.17 -17.57 7.59
CA ASP A 116 0.60 -16.26 7.10
C ASP A 116 0.84 -16.32 5.59
N VAL A 117 0.04 -15.59 4.86
CA VAL A 117 0.10 -15.49 3.40
C VAL A 117 0.34 -14.04 2.94
N THR A 118 0.99 -13.25 3.79
CA THR A 118 1.31 -11.83 3.53
C THR A 118 2.06 -11.62 2.22
N GLY A 119 2.84 -12.59 1.75
CA GLY A 119 3.52 -12.55 0.45
C GLY A 119 2.59 -12.46 -0.77
N LEU A 120 1.28 -12.64 -0.61
CA LEU A 120 0.28 -12.37 -1.65
C LEU A 120 -0.03 -10.86 -1.80
N ILE A 121 0.39 -10.04 -0.85
CA ILE A 121 0.34 -8.57 -0.94
C ILE A 121 1.70 -8.09 -1.42
N ILE A 122 1.75 -7.41 -2.55
CA ILE A 122 2.99 -6.84 -3.07
C ILE A 122 3.32 -5.60 -2.24
N ASN A 123 4.54 -5.56 -1.73
CA ASN A 123 5.03 -4.41 -0.94
C ASN A 123 4.07 -3.99 0.21
N PRO A 124 3.78 -4.88 1.15
CA PRO A 124 2.78 -4.66 2.19
C PRO A 124 3.17 -3.59 3.23
N SER A 125 4.42 -3.16 3.22
CA SER A 125 4.98 -2.17 4.15
C SER A 125 5.57 -0.94 3.46
N PHE A 126 5.18 -0.68 2.21
CA PHE A 126 5.62 0.48 1.41
C PHE A 126 7.14 0.68 1.39
N GLN A 127 7.86 -0.44 1.38
CA GLN A 127 9.32 -0.48 1.41
C GLN A 127 9.84 -1.21 0.17
N LYS A 128 11.00 -0.80 -0.28
CA LYS A 128 11.71 -1.46 -1.36
C LYS A 128 13.17 -1.56 -1.01
N ARG A 129 13.73 -2.74 -1.14
CA ARG A 129 15.17 -2.90 -1.16
C ARG A 129 15.63 -2.94 -2.61
N THR A 130 16.51 -2.03 -2.96
CA THR A 130 17.08 -1.92 -4.31
C THR A 130 18.58 -2.13 -4.23
N TYR A 131 19.10 -2.94 -5.13
CA TYR A 131 20.54 -3.16 -5.26
C TYR A 131 21.18 -1.94 -5.92
N ASP A 132 22.19 -1.38 -5.25
CA ASP A 132 23.03 -0.34 -5.80
C ASP A 132 24.32 -0.97 -6.37
N ALA A 133 24.35 -1.19 -7.67
CA ALA A 133 25.50 -1.80 -8.35
C ALA A 133 26.81 -0.98 -8.22
N THR A 134 26.72 0.32 -7.92
CA THR A 134 27.88 1.17 -7.71
C THR A 134 28.57 0.90 -6.38
N THR A 135 27.78 0.68 -5.32
CA THR A 135 28.31 0.40 -3.98
C THR A 135 28.28 -1.08 -3.64
N ALA A 136 27.67 -1.93 -4.49
CA ALA A 136 27.39 -3.34 -4.24
C ALA A 136 26.62 -3.59 -2.94
N GLU A 137 25.65 -2.73 -2.64
CA GLU A 137 24.86 -2.79 -1.41
C GLU A 137 23.37 -2.73 -1.71
N TRP A 138 22.57 -3.41 -0.89
CA TRP A 138 21.12 -3.27 -0.86
C TRP A 138 20.74 -2.08 0.03
N LYS A 139 19.87 -1.22 -0.49
CA LYS A 139 19.39 -0.01 0.21
C LYS A 139 17.88 -0.05 0.38
N ASP A 140 17.42 0.29 1.57
CA ASP A 140 16.01 0.48 1.83
C ASP A 140 15.56 1.85 1.33
N ALA A 141 14.41 1.88 0.69
CA ALA A 141 13.75 3.08 0.25
C ALA A 141 12.24 2.94 0.44
N SER A 142 11.57 4.06 0.63
CA SER A 142 10.12 4.10 0.60
C SER A 142 9.64 3.90 -0.84
N SER A 143 8.60 3.10 -1.01
CA SER A 143 8.07 2.79 -2.33
C SER A 143 6.60 2.42 -2.28
N ALA A 144 5.85 2.80 -3.29
CA ALA A 144 4.51 2.31 -3.57
C ALA A 144 4.49 1.28 -4.73
N ASP A 145 5.63 0.67 -5.04
CA ASP A 145 5.72 -0.35 -6.10
C ASP A 145 4.69 -1.46 -5.83
N GLY A 146 3.99 -1.89 -6.88
CA GLY A 146 2.90 -2.86 -6.78
C GLY A 146 1.54 -2.26 -6.43
N TRP A 147 1.48 -0.98 -6.06
CA TRP A 147 0.25 -0.26 -5.77
C TRP A 147 -0.06 0.79 -6.85
N THR A 148 -1.31 0.83 -7.28
CA THR A 148 -1.83 1.92 -8.11
C THR A 148 -2.34 3.03 -7.21
N THR A 149 -1.97 4.28 -7.49
CA THR A 149 -2.34 5.41 -6.62
C THR A 149 -2.83 6.62 -7.43
N THR A 150 -3.77 7.36 -6.85
CA THR A 150 -4.24 8.66 -7.38
C THR A 150 -3.62 9.85 -6.64
N GLY A 151 -2.80 9.62 -5.63
CA GLY A 151 -2.14 10.64 -4.81
C GLY A 151 -1.58 10.04 -3.53
N GLY A 152 -1.11 10.89 -2.62
CA GLY A 152 -0.39 10.46 -1.42
C GLY A 152 1.09 10.18 -1.70
N THR A 153 1.81 9.67 -0.71
CA THR A 153 3.26 9.49 -0.83
C THR A 153 3.77 8.36 0.07
N ALA A 154 4.58 7.46 -0.47
CA ALA A 154 5.42 6.57 0.33
C ALA A 154 6.55 7.41 0.95
N THR A 155 6.64 7.45 2.27
CA THR A 155 7.46 8.43 2.99
C THR A 155 8.78 7.86 3.48
N GLY A 156 9.73 8.73 3.83
CA GLY A 156 10.97 8.34 4.47
C GLY A 156 10.81 7.62 5.82
N GLY A 157 9.60 7.62 6.40
CA GLY A 157 9.23 6.81 7.55
C GLY A 157 8.90 5.35 7.21
N LEU A 158 9.03 4.95 5.95
CA LEU A 158 8.67 3.61 5.47
C LEU A 158 7.21 3.26 5.78
N ASN A 159 6.32 4.20 5.50
CA ASN A 159 4.87 4.08 5.56
C ASN A 159 4.25 4.87 4.41
N TYR A 160 2.96 4.81 4.23
CA TYR A 160 2.25 5.61 3.23
C TYR A 160 1.40 6.68 3.91
N GLU A 161 1.46 7.90 3.39
CA GLU A 161 0.66 9.01 3.89
C GLU A 161 -0.21 9.67 2.82
N ILE A 162 -1.36 10.16 3.24
CA ILE A 162 -2.25 11.02 2.48
C ILE A 162 -2.51 12.27 3.32
N PHE A 163 -1.78 13.34 3.00
CA PHE A 163 -1.88 14.60 3.71
C PHE A 163 -2.62 15.65 2.88
N ASN A 164 -3.65 16.25 3.45
CA ASN A 164 -4.36 17.40 2.89
C ASN A 164 -4.86 17.16 1.45
N ASP A 165 -5.23 15.93 1.12
CA ASP A 165 -5.72 15.52 -0.19
C ASP A 165 -6.74 14.38 -0.10
N SER A 166 -7.48 14.12 -1.18
CA SER A 166 -8.23 12.87 -1.39
C SER A 166 -7.39 11.93 -2.24
N CYS A 167 -7.37 10.67 -1.88
CA CYS A 167 -6.54 9.68 -2.58
C CYS A 167 -7.14 8.30 -2.45
N GLU A 168 -6.90 7.51 -3.47
CA GLU A 168 -7.10 6.07 -3.44
C GLU A 168 -5.79 5.39 -3.85
N ILE A 169 -5.37 4.41 -3.06
CA ILE A 169 -4.26 3.52 -3.37
C ILE A 169 -4.76 2.09 -3.28
N HIS A 170 -4.48 1.26 -4.29
CA HIS A 170 -4.98 -0.10 -4.35
C HIS A 170 -4.08 -1.03 -5.15
N GLN A 171 -4.26 -2.33 -4.94
CA GLN A 171 -3.70 -3.40 -5.75
C GLN A 171 -4.68 -4.56 -5.88
N LYS A 172 -4.57 -5.34 -6.96
CA LYS A 172 -5.22 -6.64 -7.07
C LYS A 172 -4.41 -7.69 -6.33
N LEU A 173 -5.10 -8.57 -5.63
CA LEU A 173 -4.51 -9.75 -5.01
C LEU A 173 -4.67 -10.92 -5.97
N TYR A 174 -3.58 -11.60 -6.27
CA TYR A 174 -3.52 -12.72 -7.19
C TYR A 174 -3.17 -14.02 -6.47
N ASN A 175 -3.49 -15.16 -7.11
CA ASN A 175 -3.14 -16.49 -6.63
C ASN A 175 -3.69 -16.82 -5.23
N MET A 176 -4.83 -16.24 -4.89
CA MET A 176 -5.53 -16.53 -3.64
C MET A 176 -6.39 -17.80 -3.80
N PRO A 177 -6.19 -18.86 -3.01
CA PRO A 177 -7.15 -19.95 -2.93
C PRO A 177 -8.50 -19.49 -2.38
N ALA A 178 -9.57 -20.22 -2.71
CA ALA A 178 -10.85 -20.01 -2.05
C ALA A 178 -10.74 -20.24 -0.54
N GLY A 179 -11.48 -19.48 0.25
CA GLY A 179 -11.52 -19.64 1.71
C GLY A 179 -11.57 -18.36 2.50
N TYR A 180 -11.41 -18.51 3.81
CA TYR A 180 -11.49 -17.40 4.76
C TYR A 180 -10.13 -16.78 5.01
N TYR A 181 -10.13 -15.47 5.07
CA TYR A 181 -8.94 -14.64 5.29
C TYR A 181 -9.19 -13.60 6.36
N ARG A 182 -8.10 -13.12 6.96
CA ARG A 182 -8.08 -11.91 7.78
C ARG A 182 -6.98 -10.99 7.28
N LEU A 183 -7.38 -9.77 6.96
CA LEU A 183 -6.46 -8.66 6.75
C LEU A 183 -6.19 -7.96 8.07
N VAL A 184 -4.94 -7.66 8.35
CA VAL A 184 -4.49 -6.86 9.49
C VAL A 184 -3.60 -5.76 8.95
N TYR A 185 -3.70 -4.56 9.48
CA TYR A 185 -2.89 -3.40 9.09
C TYR A 185 -2.72 -2.44 10.26
N ASN A 186 -1.80 -1.51 10.14
CA ASN A 186 -1.72 -0.38 11.05
C ASN A 186 -2.09 0.90 10.30
N GLY A 187 -2.88 1.76 10.91
CA GLY A 187 -3.26 3.01 10.28
C GLY A 187 -4.18 3.88 11.12
N PHE A 188 -4.03 5.19 10.94
CA PHE A 188 -4.86 6.19 11.60
C PHE A 188 -5.30 7.28 10.64
N TYR A 189 -6.34 7.99 11.05
CA TYR A 189 -6.82 9.20 10.41
C TYR A 189 -6.90 10.34 11.43
N ARG A 190 -6.54 11.55 10.99
CA ARG A 190 -6.68 12.80 11.72
C ARG A 190 -7.47 13.79 10.88
N GLY A 191 -8.60 14.24 11.39
CA GLY A 191 -9.48 15.18 10.70
C GLY A 191 -9.12 16.64 10.97
N GLY A 192 -8.05 17.14 10.38
CA GLY A 192 -7.53 18.49 10.56
C GLY A 192 -6.33 18.55 11.51
N ASP A 193 -6.02 19.74 12.02
CA ASP A 193 -4.91 19.92 12.95
C ASP A 193 -5.17 19.31 14.34
N ILE A 194 -4.09 19.02 15.06
CA ILE A 194 -4.14 18.65 16.48
C ILE A 194 -4.53 19.88 17.27
N THR A 195 -5.79 19.94 17.68
CA THR A 195 -6.36 21.07 18.44
C THR A 195 -7.28 20.56 19.55
N PRO A 196 -7.52 21.37 20.60
CA PRO A 196 -8.53 21.04 21.60
C PRO A 196 -9.93 20.79 21.01
N ALA A 197 -10.29 21.52 19.94
CA ALA A 197 -11.55 21.30 19.24
C ALA A 197 -11.62 19.93 18.55
N ALA A 198 -10.50 19.40 18.05
CA ALA A 198 -10.43 18.06 17.48
C ALA A 198 -10.67 16.98 18.53
N LEU A 199 -10.06 17.12 19.72
CA LEU A 199 -10.31 16.23 20.86
C LEU A 199 -11.76 16.29 21.34
N THR A 200 -12.33 17.49 21.43
CA THR A 200 -13.74 17.66 21.80
C THR A 200 -14.68 16.95 20.80
N ARG A 201 -14.41 17.05 19.50
CA ARG A 201 -15.21 16.33 18.47
C ARG A 201 -15.11 14.82 18.64
N ARG A 202 -13.91 14.31 18.90
CA ARG A 202 -13.70 12.87 19.16
C ARG A 202 -14.51 12.43 20.39
N ASP A 203 -14.42 13.16 21.50
CA ASP A 203 -15.08 12.80 22.75
C ASP A 203 -16.62 12.91 22.66
N SER A 204 -17.14 13.79 21.81
CA SER A 204 -18.57 13.91 21.51
C SER A 204 -19.09 12.96 20.43
N THR A 205 -18.22 12.07 19.90
CA THR A 205 -18.54 11.20 18.76
C THR A 205 -18.91 11.94 17.46
N GLU A 206 -18.54 13.20 17.33
CA GLU A 206 -18.74 14.01 16.13
C GLU A 206 -17.55 13.96 15.15
N GLU A 207 -16.53 13.21 15.49
CA GLU A 207 -15.38 13.01 14.61
C GLU A 207 -15.80 12.18 13.38
N VAL A 208 -15.51 12.72 12.20
CA VAL A 208 -15.77 12.04 10.93
C VAL A 208 -14.46 11.42 10.43
N LEU A 209 -14.38 10.10 10.39
CA LEU A 209 -13.25 9.36 9.87
C LEU A 209 -13.40 9.19 8.35
N ASN A 210 -12.63 9.94 7.57
CA ASN A 210 -12.74 9.99 6.12
C ASN A 210 -11.83 8.99 5.39
N ALA A 211 -11.09 8.17 6.11
CA ALA A 211 -10.21 7.18 5.50
C ALA A 211 -10.61 5.77 5.92
N GLU A 212 -10.51 4.84 4.98
CA GLU A 212 -10.83 3.43 5.23
C GLU A 212 -9.91 2.51 4.43
N VAL A 213 -9.61 1.34 4.99
CA VAL A 213 -9.08 0.18 4.28
C VAL A 213 -10.26 -0.60 3.74
N TYR A 214 -10.17 -1.06 2.50
CA TYR A 214 -11.23 -1.83 1.86
C TYR A 214 -10.68 -3.03 1.10
N LEU A 215 -11.54 -4.02 0.92
CA LEU A 215 -11.33 -5.12 0.00
C LEU A 215 -12.61 -5.31 -0.82
N GLU A 216 -12.48 -5.26 -2.12
CA GLU A 216 -13.60 -5.38 -3.06
C GLU A 216 -13.40 -6.61 -3.95
N GLY A 217 -14.23 -7.62 -3.73
CA GLY A 217 -14.38 -8.77 -4.61
C GLY A 217 -15.41 -8.52 -5.70
N LYS A 218 -15.76 -9.58 -6.42
CA LYS A 218 -16.73 -9.49 -7.51
C LYS A 218 -18.14 -9.10 -7.04
N GLU A 219 -18.59 -9.66 -5.93
CA GLU A 219 -19.93 -9.45 -5.37
C GLU A 219 -19.90 -8.99 -3.91
N SER A 220 -18.73 -8.99 -3.30
CA SER A 220 -18.55 -8.75 -1.87
C SER A 220 -17.66 -7.54 -1.64
N LYS A 221 -17.98 -6.79 -0.60
CA LYS A 221 -17.22 -5.60 -0.20
C LYS A 221 -17.05 -5.59 1.31
N TRP A 222 -15.82 -5.45 1.74
CA TRP A 222 -15.46 -5.28 3.14
C TRP A 222 -14.68 -4.00 3.30
N ASN A 223 -14.94 -3.28 4.36
CA ASN A 223 -14.17 -2.09 4.71
C ASN A 223 -14.12 -1.89 6.21
N ASN A 224 -13.10 -1.18 6.64
CA ASN A 224 -12.97 -0.70 8.00
C ASN A 224 -12.37 0.70 8.00
N LYS A 225 -12.94 1.59 8.79
CA LYS A 225 -12.39 2.95 8.95
C LYS A 225 -11.02 2.88 9.63
N LEU A 226 -10.10 3.73 9.20
CA LEU A 226 -8.88 3.93 9.96
C LEU A 226 -9.22 4.49 11.34
N ALA A 227 -8.51 4.03 12.35
CA ALA A 227 -8.68 4.50 13.72
C ALA A 227 -8.47 6.01 13.83
N SER A 228 -9.14 6.66 14.76
CA SER A 228 -8.79 8.03 15.11
C SER A 228 -7.37 8.09 15.65
N ILE A 229 -6.59 9.07 15.22
CA ILE A 229 -5.25 9.30 15.79
C ILE A 229 -5.30 9.49 17.30
N PHE A 230 -6.45 9.94 17.82
CA PHE A 230 -6.68 10.19 19.25
C PHE A 230 -7.02 8.92 20.05
N ASP A 231 -7.22 7.76 19.42
CA ASP A 231 -7.59 6.52 20.12
C ASP A 231 -6.42 5.87 20.88
N ASN A 232 -5.19 6.21 20.53
CA ASN A 232 -3.98 5.67 21.15
C ASN A 232 -3.13 6.75 21.85
N VAL A 233 -3.80 7.65 22.54
CA VAL A 233 -3.15 8.71 23.33
C VAL A 233 -2.59 8.11 24.62
N GLN A 234 -1.51 7.38 24.57
CA GLN A 234 -1.08 6.74 25.80
C GLN A 234 0.41 6.82 26.19
N GLU A 235 1.32 7.28 25.39
CA GLU A 235 2.70 7.44 25.85
C GLU A 235 3.59 8.30 24.95
N TYR A 236 4.45 9.03 25.56
CA TYR A 236 5.49 10.00 25.18
C TYR A 236 6.42 9.66 24.00
N LYS A 237 6.17 8.61 23.23
CA LYS A 237 7.20 8.05 22.35
C LYS A 237 7.19 8.55 20.90
N TYR A 238 6.08 9.11 20.47
CA TYR A 238 5.82 9.23 19.02
C TYR A 238 5.77 10.64 18.49
N THR A 239 6.19 11.60 19.30
CA THR A 239 6.43 12.96 18.82
C THR A 239 7.90 13.12 18.53
N SER A 240 8.28 13.24 17.27
CA SER A 240 9.63 13.59 16.92
C SER A 240 9.83 15.09 17.07
N GLY A 241 10.81 15.44 17.90
CA GLY A 241 11.43 16.76 17.95
C GLY A 241 10.56 17.91 18.43
N ASP A 242 11.20 19.01 18.65
CA ASP A 242 10.86 20.28 19.26
C ASP A 242 9.68 21.08 18.68
N LYS A 243 8.71 20.48 18.04
CA LYS A 243 7.47 21.15 17.66
C LYS A 243 6.58 21.35 18.88
N VAL A 244 7.03 22.22 19.74
CA VAL A 244 6.24 22.78 20.86
C VAL A 244 5.11 23.59 20.23
N LEU A 245 3.91 23.05 20.24
CA LEU A 245 2.72 23.84 19.91
C LEU A 245 2.59 24.96 20.95
N PRO A 246 2.27 26.20 20.53
CA PRO A 246 2.25 27.34 21.47
C PRO A 246 1.26 27.10 22.59
N ASP A 247 1.68 27.36 23.83
CA ASP A 247 0.88 27.24 25.05
C ASP A 247 -0.50 27.89 24.97
N SER A 248 -0.66 28.90 24.12
CA SER A 248 -1.90 29.64 23.89
C SER A 248 -3.02 28.83 23.21
N LEU A 249 -2.70 27.67 22.63
CA LEU A 249 -3.69 26.85 21.92
C LEU A 249 -4.37 25.83 22.83
N PHE A 250 -3.90 25.61 24.07
CA PHE A 250 -4.37 24.54 24.92
C PHE A 250 -4.81 25.03 26.28
N THR A 251 -5.92 24.48 26.75
CA THR A 251 -6.28 24.55 28.18
C THR A 251 -5.36 23.59 28.94
N ASN A 252 -5.09 23.88 30.22
CA ASN A 252 -4.17 23.08 31.05
C ASN A 252 -4.49 21.57 31.05
N GLU A 253 -5.75 21.20 30.86
CA GLU A 253 -6.23 19.81 30.86
C GLU A 253 -5.77 19.01 29.63
N TYR A 254 -5.62 19.65 28.48
CA TYR A 254 -5.21 19.00 27.23
C TYR A 254 -3.74 19.25 26.88
N LYS A 255 -3.06 20.13 27.61
CA LYS A 255 -1.71 20.55 27.27
C LYS A 255 -0.72 19.40 27.29
N ASP A 256 -0.70 18.63 28.36
CA ASP A 256 0.21 17.48 28.50
C ASP A 256 -0.15 16.34 27.54
N LEU A 257 -1.44 16.14 27.29
CA LEU A 257 -1.95 15.11 26.40
C LEU A 257 -1.54 15.36 24.93
N LEU A 258 -1.67 16.60 24.46
CA LEU A 258 -1.39 16.96 23.07
C LEU A 258 0.10 17.13 22.78
N TYR A 259 0.88 17.51 23.78
CA TYR A 259 2.33 17.71 23.59
C TYR A 259 3.14 16.44 23.49
N HIS A 260 2.68 15.37 24.13
CA HIS A 260 3.54 14.22 24.37
C HIS A 260 2.99 12.90 23.83
N CYS A 261 1.76 12.84 23.40
CA CYS A 261 1.06 11.58 23.24
C CYS A 261 0.45 11.35 21.84
N ILE A 262 0.51 12.31 20.93
CA ILE A 262 -0.10 12.18 19.60
C ILE A 262 0.98 12.18 18.53
N VAL A 263 0.93 11.18 17.66
CA VAL A 263 1.77 11.11 16.48
C VAL A 263 1.56 12.35 15.61
N ASN A 264 2.63 13.03 15.20
CA ASN A 264 2.56 14.23 14.38
C ASN A 264 3.57 14.28 13.22
N ASP A 265 4.23 13.18 12.94
CA ASP A 265 5.10 13.02 11.78
C ASP A 265 5.23 11.53 11.39
N VAL A 266 5.78 11.29 10.19
CA VAL A 266 5.88 9.95 9.62
C VAL A 266 6.84 9.02 10.38
N ALA A 267 7.84 9.55 11.05
CA ALA A 267 8.74 8.75 11.89
C ALA A 267 8.06 8.30 13.18
N GLY A 268 7.27 9.20 13.78
CA GLY A 268 6.40 8.85 14.91
C GLY A 268 5.32 7.84 14.53
N ALA A 269 4.74 7.95 13.32
CA ALA A 269 3.80 6.96 12.79
C ALA A 269 4.44 5.58 12.69
N LYS A 270 5.65 5.50 12.10
CA LYS A 270 6.42 4.26 12.01
C LYS A 270 6.62 3.63 13.39
N ALA A 271 7.14 4.39 14.36
CA ALA A 271 7.39 3.89 15.70
C ALA A 271 6.10 3.39 16.39
N ALA A 272 4.98 4.10 16.20
CA ALA A 272 3.69 3.68 16.73
C ALA A 272 3.20 2.37 16.11
N PHE A 273 3.38 2.20 14.80
CA PHE A 273 3.00 0.98 14.07
C PHE A 273 3.89 -0.22 14.48
N GLU A 274 5.19 0.00 14.66
CA GLU A 274 6.13 -1.02 15.17
C GLU A 274 5.77 -1.46 16.61
N ASP A 275 5.23 -0.56 17.42
CA ASP A 275 4.69 -0.89 18.76
C ASP A 275 3.26 -1.47 18.72
N GLY A 276 2.72 -1.79 17.51
CA GLY A 276 1.39 -2.39 17.34
C GLY A 276 0.22 -1.44 17.58
N LYS A 277 0.46 -0.12 17.58
CA LYS A 277 -0.62 0.86 17.74
C LYS A 277 -1.39 1.03 16.44
N TYR A 278 -2.64 1.48 16.56
CA TYR A 278 -3.57 1.73 15.44
C TYR A 278 -3.77 0.49 14.57
N GLU A 279 -3.73 -0.71 15.17
CA GLU A 279 -4.02 -1.93 14.45
C GLU A 279 -5.51 -1.99 14.11
N GLY A 280 -5.79 -2.19 12.83
CA GLY A 280 -7.12 -2.49 12.31
C GLY A 280 -7.12 -3.85 11.63
N ASN A 281 -8.27 -4.49 11.58
CA ASN A 281 -8.43 -5.75 10.87
C ASN A 281 -9.89 -5.96 10.45
N PHE A 282 -10.09 -6.86 9.48
CA PHE A 282 -11.38 -7.47 9.17
C PHE A 282 -11.17 -8.82 8.51
N SER A 283 -12.16 -9.69 8.66
CA SER A 283 -12.18 -11.00 8.03
C SER A 283 -13.09 -10.99 6.80
N PHE A 284 -12.72 -11.75 5.76
CA PHE A 284 -13.43 -11.83 4.50
C PHE A 284 -13.31 -13.24 3.91
N ARG A 285 -14.09 -13.52 2.87
CA ARG A 285 -14.01 -14.75 2.10
C ARG A 285 -13.67 -14.45 0.65
N VAL A 286 -12.82 -15.28 0.06
CA VAL A 286 -12.50 -15.28 -1.37
C VAL A 286 -13.09 -16.53 -2.01
N GLU A 287 -13.75 -16.35 -3.15
CA GLU A 287 -14.27 -17.45 -3.95
C GLU A 287 -13.23 -17.95 -4.96
N GLU A 288 -13.44 -19.15 -5.48
CA GLU A 288 -12.51 -19.76 -6.43
C GLU A 288 -12.29 -18.89 -7.67
N GLY A 289 -11.02 -18.60 -7.96
CA GLY A 289 -10.63 -17.77 -9.11
C GLY A 289 -10.95 -16.28 -8.98
N GLU A 290 -11.31 -15.82 -7.80
CA GLU A 290 -11.52 -14.41 -7.52
C GLU A 290 -10.17 -13.67 -7.35
N GLU A 291 -10.10 -12.46 -7.90
CA GLU A 291 -8.95 -11.56 -7.78
C GLU A 291 -9.41 -10.25 -7.11
N PRO A 292 -9.56 -10.21 -5.79
CA PRO A 292 -10.09 -9.05 -5.11
C PRO A 292 -9.11 -7.85 -5.15
N VAL A 293 -9.66 -6.66 -5.02
CA VAL A 293 -8.90 -5.41 -4.92
C VAL A 293 -8.79 -5.00 -3.46
N LEU A 294 -7.57 -4.96 -2.94
CA LEU A 294 -7.22 -4.39 -1.66
C LEU A 294 -6.85 -2.92 -1.84
N GLY A 295 -7.37 -2.03 -1.01
CA GLY A 295 -7.00 -0.62 -1.08
C GLY A 295 -7.22 0.16 0.20
N VAL A 296 -6.72 1.39 0.16
CA VAL A 296 -7.01 2.44 1.13
C VAL A 296 -7.53 3.64 0.38
N ARG A 297 -8.64 4.18 0.82
CA ARG A 297 -9.17 5.42 0.24
C ARG A 297 -9.46 6.46 1.32
N LYS A 298 -9.08 7.67 1.02
CA LYS A 298 -9.42 8.85 1.79
C LYS A 298 -10.38 9.70 0.98
N ILE A 299 -11.62 9.77 1.44
CA ILE A 299 -12.72 10.42 0.75
C ILE A 299 -12.77 11.89 1.18
N GLY A 300 -12.61 12.77 0.19
CA GLY A 300 -12.66 14.21 0.44
C GLY A 300 -11.39 14.77 1.09
N LYS A 301 -11.36 16.07 1.18
CA LYS A 301 -10.23 16.87 1.66
C LYS A 301 -10.71 17.81 2.75
N ILE A 302 -10.10 17.71 3.91
CA ILE A 302 -10.24 18.67 5.01
C ILE A 302 -8.86 19.30 5.20
N THR A 303 -8.81 20.61 5.42
CA THR A 303 -7.53 21.31 5.63
C THR A 303 -6.75 20.67 6.79
N ASN A 304 -5.50 20.31 6.51
CA ASN A 304 -4.58 19.65 7.44
C ASN A 304 -5.03 18.26 7.92
N ASP A 305 -5.95 17.62 7.23
CA ASP A 305 -6.28 16.23 7.53
C ASP A 305 -5.14 15.29 7.08
N TRP A 306 -5.01 14.17 7.77
CA TRP A 306 -3.91 13.24 7.55
C TRP A 306 -4.34 11.80 7.79
N ALA A 307 -4.08 10.94 6.83
CA ALA A 307 -4.11 9.50 6.98
C ALA A 307 -2.70 8.95 6.82
N CYS A 308 -2.31 8.04 7.69
CA CYS A 308 -1.05 7.31 7.58
C CYS A 308 -1.30 5.83 7.88
N PHE A 309 -0.70 4.94 7.09
CA PHE A 309 -0.93 3.50 7.21
C PHE A 309 0.26 2.71 6.70
N ASP A 310 0.36 1.45 7.18
CA ASP A 310 1.48 0.57 6.92
C ASP A 310 1.18 -0.87 7.33
N ASN A 311 2.14 -1.77 7.11
CA ASN A 311 2.26 -3.06 7.77
C ASN A 311 1.04 -3.96 7.54
N PHE A 312 0.64 -4.10 6.27
CA PHE A 312 -0.42 -5.03 5.88
C PHE A 312 0.06 -6.46 6.08
N ARG A 313 -0.80 -7.29 6.67
CA ARG A 313 -0.58 -8.72 6.91
C ARG A 313 -1.82 -9.49 6.52
N LEU A 314 -1.63 -10.61 5.87
CA LEU A 314 -2.73 -11.43 5.37
C LEU A 314 -2.61 -12.84 5.93
N TYR A 315 -3.68 -13.31 6.53
CA TYR A 315 -3.77 -14.65 7.10
C TYR A 315 -4.87 -15.46 6.45
N TYR A 316 -4.59 -16.72 6.12
CA TYR A 316 -5.52 -17.67 5.56
C TYR A 316 -5.93 -18.69 6.61
N TYR A 317 -7.21 -19.01 6.67
CA TYR A 317 -7.79 -19.92 7.67
C TYR A 317 -8.26 -21.25 7.07
N GLY A 318 -8.18 -21.42 5.74
CA GLY A 318 -8.74 -22.59 5.04
C GLY A 318 -10.11 -22.34 4.42
N ASP A 319 -10.54 -23.30 3.59
CA ASP A 319 -11.82 -23.21 2.83
C ASP A 319 -12.89 -24.07 3.50
N GLY A 320 -13.38 -23.96 4.52
CA GLY A 320 -14.47 -24.75 5.13
C GLY A 320 -15.19 -23.92 6.17
N ASP A 321 -16.48 -24.07 6.34
CA ASP A 321 -17.27 -23.32 7.31
C ASP A 321 -16.73 -23.46 8.74
N ALA A 322 -16.08 -24.59 9.06
CA ALA A 322 -15.41 -24.79 10.34
C ALA A 322 -14.22 -23.85 10.56
N ASN A 323 -13.65 -23.32 9.48
CA ASN A 323 -12.49 -22.43 9.49
C ASN A 323 -12.88 -20.93 9.49
N MET A 324 -14.18 -20.63 9.48
CA MET A 324 -14.69 -19.26 9.51
C MET A 324 -14.22 -18.54 10.79
N PRO A 325 -13.52 -17.41 10.67
CA PRO A 325 -13.13 -16.59 11.82
C PRO A 325 -14.35 -16.12 12.65
N ASP A 326 -14.19 -15.97 13.96
CA ASP A 326 -15.29 -15.57 14.85
C ASP A 326 -15.82 -14.16 14.56
N ASP A 327 -15.00 -13.31 13.98
CA ASP A 327 -15.33 -11.93 13.62
C ASP A 327 -15.72 -11.76 12.14
N PHE A 328 -15.91 -12.88 11.42
CA PHE A 328 -16.42 -12.81 10.05
C PHE A 328 -17.86 -12.33 10.04
N VAL A 329 -18.12 -11.27 9.30
CA VAL A 329 -19.46 -10.73 9.07
C VAL A 329 -19.80 -10.94 7.60
N SER A 330 -20.84 -11.74 7.35
CA SER A 330 -21.32 -12.09 6.00
C SER A 330 -22.09 -10.97 5.34
#